data_edf6d991a7859a76f13ffd2f31594d07
#
_entry.id   edf6d991a7859a76f13ffd2f31594d07
#
_cell.length_a   1.000
_cell.length_b   1.000
_cell.length_c   1.000
_cell.angle_alpha   90.00
_cell.angle_beta   90.00
_cell.angle_gamma   90.00
#
_symmetry.space_group_name_H-M   'P 1'
#
loop_
_entity.id
_entity.type
_entity.pdbx_description
1 polymer ?
#
loop_
_entity_poly.entity_id
_entity_poly.type
_entity_poly.pdbx_seq_one_letter_code
_entity_poly.pdbx_strand_id
1 'polypeptide(L)'
;MILGRSSFVYRVQGTSKFVTYEQRKSHKTQRLHVDISLVDNDKLDLDGFRAWRPEFANAEFILTDEGTYTCGHEIEKMSKSKYNVQTPDELVEKYGADTLRCYEMFLGPLTQSKPWDTKGISGVHNFLRKFTRLAGASEDVPPSKAELRIVHQTIEKVTSDLERSAFNTVVSALMIAVNELNDLDNACTFSGLRPLVTLLSPYAPHLA
;
A
#
# COMPACT_ATOMS: atom_id res chain seq x y z
N MET A 1 10.83 5.53 9.24
CA MET A 1 9.73 6.52 9.25
C MET A 1 8.93 6.37 7.97
N ILE A 2 7.60 6.37 8.05
CA ILE A 2 6.72 6.35 6.86
C ILE A 2 6.54 7.79 6.37
N LEU A 3 6.73 8.01 5.08
CA LEU A 3 6.57 9.30 4.41
C LEU A 3 5.28 9.31 3.60
N GLY A 4 4.63 10.47 3.51
CA GLY A 4 3.46 10.68 2.66
C GLY A 4 3.84 11.19 1.29
N ARG A 5 2.99 10.92 0.30
CA ARG A 5 3.02 11.58 -0.99
C ARG A 5 2.15 12.82 -0.89
N SER A 6 2.76 14.00 -1.00
CA SER A 6 2.03 15.26 -1.09
C SER A 6 1.72 15.56 -2.55
N SER A 7 0.51 16.02 -2.81
CA SER A 7 0.07 16.48 -4.12
C SER A 7 -0.06 17.99 -4.14
N PHE A 8 0.21 18.59 -5.30
CA PHE A 8 0.26 20.03 -5.45
C PHE A 8 -0.53 20.53 -6.65
N VAL A 9 -1.22 21.64 -6.45
CA VAL A 9 -1.81 22.45 -7.51
C VAL A 9 -1.04 23.78 -7.65
N TYR A 10 -1.09 24.38 -8.82
CA TYR A 10 -0.30 25.57 -9.18
C TYR A 10 -1.22 26.73 -9.53
N ARG A 11 -1.43 27.63 -8.57
CA ARG A 11 -2.25 28.84 -8.74
C ARG A 11 -1.44 29.93 -9.44
N VAL A 12 -1.96 30.52 -10.49
CA VAL A 12 -1.38 31.71 -11.13
C VAL A 12 -1.54 32.90 -10.17
N GLN A 13 -0.42 33.58 -9.86
CA GLN A 13 -0.41 34.66 -8.87
C GLN A 13 -1.41 35.75 -9.18
N GLY A 14 -2.17 36.18 -8.18
CA GLY A 14 -3.17 37.25 -8.30
C GLY A 14 -4.46 36.87 -9.03
N THR A 15 -4.69 35.60 -9.30
CA THR A 15 -5.90 35.10 -10.02
C THR A 15 -6.54 33.92 -9.32
N SER A 16 -7.74 33.50 -9.80
CA SER A 16 -8.38 32.23 -9.45
C SER A 16 -8.00 31.08 -10.39
N LYS A 17 -7.02 31.27 -11.30
CA LYS A 17 -6.63 30.27 -12.30
C LYS A 17 -5.57 29.33 -11.77
N PHE A 18 -5.72 28.05 -12.11
CA PHE A 18 -4.80 26.97 -11.79
C PHE A 18 -4.30 26.33 -13.09
N VAL A 19 -2.98 26.12 -13.17
CA VAL A 19 -2.32 25.51 -14.33
C VAL A 19 -1.79 24.14 -13.96
N THR A 20 -1.75 23.20 -14.91
CA THR A 20 -1.22 21.85 -14.71
C THR A 20 0.27 21.86 -14.38
N TYR A 21 0.77 20.74 -13.83
CA TYR A 21 2.18 20.56 -13.51
C TYR A 21 3.11 20.87 -14.68
N GLU A 22 2.75 20.47 -15.89
CA GLU A 22 3.54 20.67 -17.11
C GLU A 22 3.66 22.16 -17.46
N GLN A 23 2.57 22.90 -17.33
CA GLN A 23 2.47 24.31 -17.73
C GLN A 23 2.94 25.29 -16.65
N ARG A 24 3.25 24.80 -15.41
CA ARG A 24 3.60 25.66 -14.28
C ARG A 24 4.78 26.60 -14.52
N LYS A 25 5.73 26.23 -15.41
CA LYS A 25 6.89 27.05 -15.71
C LYS A 25 6.59 28.21 -16.65
N SER A 26 5.49 28.15 -17.40
CA SER A 26 5.06 29.19 -18.32
C SER A 26 4.32 30.37 -17.65
N HIS A 27 4.05 30.23 -16.34
CA HIS A 27 3.29 31.18 -15.54
C HIS A 27 4.00 31.45 -14.22
N LYS A 28 3.82 32.66 -13.67
CA LYS A 28 4.24 32.95 -12.30
C LYS A 28 3.25 32.30 -11.34
N THR A 29 3.59 31.11 -10.78
CA THR A 29 2.69 30.32 -9.98
C THR A 29 3.05 30.29 -8.51
N GLN A 30 2.05 30.07 -7.67
CA GLN A 30 2.17 29.65 -6.27
C GLN A 30 1.78 28.19 -6.15
N ARG A 31 2.67 27.39 -5.58
CA ARG A 31 2.40 25.96 -5.25
C ARG A 31 1.57 25.87 -3.98
N LEU A 32 0.49 25.10 -4.02
CA LEU A 32 -0.39 24.82 -2.89
C LEU A 32 -0.55 23.32 -2.72
N HIS A 33 -0.51 22.85 -1.47
CA HIS A 33 -0.87 21.46 -1.15
C HIS A 33 -2.36 21.25 -1.40
N VAL A 34 -2.70 20.06 -1.89
CA VAL A 34 -4.08 19.60 -2.09
C VAL A 34 -4.30 18.30 -1.32
N ASP A 35 -5.52 18.09 -0.84
CA ASP A 35 -5.86 16.88 -0.12
C ASP A 35 -5.69 15.65 -1.01
N ILE A 36 -5.02 14.62 -0.46
CA ILE A 36 -4.70 13.40 -1.22
C ILE A 36 -5.94 12.65 -1.68
N SER A 37 -7.08 12.80 -0.97
CA SER A 37 -8.36 12.20 -1.36
C SER A 37 -8.95 12.78 -2.64
N LEU A 38 -8.52 13.99 -3.03
CA LEU A 38 -8.95 14.67 -4.25
C LEU A 38 -8.07 14.36 -5.46
N VAL A 39 -7.07 13.48 -5.31
CA VAL A 39 -6.11 13.18 -6.39
C VAL A 39 -6.03 11.68 -6.63
N ASP A 40 -6.40 11.25 -7.82
CA ASP A 40 -6.22 9.88 -8.29
C ASP A 40 -5.25 9.82 -9.48
N ASN A 41 -4.18 9.02 -9.37
CA ASN A 41 -3.15 8.89 -10.41
C ASN A 41 -2.64 10.23 -10.95
N ASP A 42 -2.38 11.18 -10.05
CA ASP A 42 -1.97 12.57 -10.33
C ASP A 42 -3.04 13.43 -11.00
N LYS A 43 -4.24 12.92 -11.23
CA LYS A 43 -5.37 13.68 -11.76
C LYS A 43 -6.21 14.25 -10.61
N LEU A 44 -6.50 15.55 -10.69
CA LEU A 44 -7.31 16.26 -9.70
C LEU A 44 -8.80 16.06 -9.97
N ASP A 45 -9.55 15.78 -8.92
CA ASP A 45 -11.00 15.95 -8.92
C ASP A 45 -11.33 17.45 -8.84
N LEU A 46 -11.76 18.02 -9.97
CA LEU A 46 -11.98 19.47 -10.09
C LEU A 46 -13.18 19.95 -9.27
N ASP A 47 -14.23 19.17 -9.22
CA ASP A 47 -15.45 19.52 -8.50
C ASP A 47 -15.26 19.34 -7.00
N GLY A 48 -14.63 18.25 -6.59
CA GLY A 48 -14.19 18.05 -5.21
C GLY A 48 -13.26 19.17 -4.73
N PHE A 49 -12.34 19.63 -5.56
CA PHE A 49 -11.43 20.74 -5.21
C PHE A 49 -12.17 22.07 -5.02
N ARG A 50 -13.14 22.41 -5.89
CA ARG A 50 -13.98 23.59 -5.72
C ARG A 50 -14.83 23.53 -4.44
N ALA A 51 -15.32 22.34 -4.09
CA ALA A 51 -16.13 22.12 -2.91
C ALA A 51 -15.29 22.06 -1.60
N TRP A 52 -14.00 21.73 -1.70
CA TRP A 52 -13.12 21.51 -0.55
C TRP A 52 -12.95 22.74 0.33
N ARG A 53 -12.85 23.94 -0.30
CA ARG A 53 -12.71 25.20 0.45
C ARG A 53 -13.42 26.36 -0.23
N PRO A 54 -14.02 27.27 0.54
CA PRO A 54 -14.74 28.44 -0.02
C PRO A 54 -13.89 29.28 -0.96
N GLU A 55 -12.58 29.44 -0.66
CA GLU A 55 -11.67 30.22 -1.48
C GLU A 55 -11.39 29.62 -2.87
N PHE A 56 -11.74 28.37 -3.11
CA PHE A 56 -11.58 27.65 -4.38
C PHE A 56 -12.89 27.46 -5.15
N ALA A 57 -14.02 27.91 -4.61
CA ALA A 57 -15.34 27.75 -5.26
C ALA A 57 -15.38 28.27 -6.71
N ASN A 58 -14.62 29.34 -7.01
CA ASN A 58 -14.52 29.93 -8.34
C ASN A 58 -13.19 29.58 -9.04
N ALA A 59 -12.58 28.44 -8.71
CA ALA A 59 -11.34 28.01 -9.34
C ALA A 59 -11.53 27.70 -10.83
N GLU A 60 -10.75 28.34 -11.67
CA GLU A 60 -10.64 28.09 -13.10
C GLU A 60 -9.41 27.23 -13.38
N PHE A 61 -9.53 26.21 -14.21
CA PHE A 61 -8.44 25.29 -14.51
C PHE A 61 -8.02 25.39 -15.98
N ILE A 62 -6.72 25.54 -16.21
CA ILE A 62 -6.13 25.35 -17.52
C ILE A 62 -5.72 23.88 -17.58
N LEU A 63 -6.43 23.12 -18.40
CA LEU A 63 -6.30 21.66 -18.50
C LEU A 63 -5.26 21.26 -19.53
N THR A 64 -4.86 20.00 -19.51
CA THR A 64 -4.08 19.36 -20.57
C THR A 64 -4.94 19.20 -21.84
N ASP A 65 -4.31 18.83 -22.96
CA ASP A 65 -5.01 18.55 -24.22
C ASP A 65 -6.02 17.40 -24.08
N GLU A 66 -5.84 16.53 -23.08
CA GLU A 66 -6.75 15.44 -22.73
C GLU A 66 -7.93 15.89 -21.84
N GLY A 67 -8.04 17.17 -21.51
CA GLY A 67 -9.09 17.70 -20.65
C GLY A 67 -8.94 17.36 -19.17
N THR A 68 -7.73 16.99 -18.70
CA THR A 68 -7.43 16.65 -17.32
C THR A 68 -6.52 17.67 -16.66
N TYR A 69 -6.56 17.76 -15.33
CA TYR A 69 -5.62 18.57 -14.55
C TYR A 69 -4.61 17.65 -13.85
N THR A 70 -3.34 17.78 -14.21
CA THR A 70 -2.25 17.00 -13.61
C THR A 70 -1.63 17.75 -12.45
N CYS A 71 -1.62 17.15 -11.26
CA CYS A 71 -0.96 17.64 -10.06
C CYS A 71 0.54 17.33 -10.09
N GLY A 72 1.35 18.17 -9.43
CA GLY A 72 2.70 17.79 -9.05
C GLY A 72 2.69 16.95 -7.78
N HIS A 73 3.79 16.24 -7.50
CA HIS A 73 3.93 15.50 -6.27
C HIS A 73 5.35 15.53 -5.71
N GLU A 74 5.47 15.35 -4.39
CA GLU A 74 6.72 15.16 -3.66
C GLU A 74 6.52 14.18 -2.51
N ILE A 75 7.60 13.51 -2.12
CA ILE A 75 7.60 12.64 -0.94
C ILE A 75 8.03 13.47 0.26
N GLU A 76 7.15 13.60 1.23
CA GLU A 76 7.35 14.44 2.41
C GLU A 76 6.92 13.71 3.69
N LYS A 77 7.31 14.27 4.85
CA LYS A 77 6.75 13.82 6.13
C LYS A 77 5.23 14.03 6.14
N MET A 78 4.50 13.01 6.58
CA MET A 78 3.04 13.11 6.76
C MET A 78 2.70 14.21 7.77
N SER A 79 1.77 15.08 7.40
CA SER A 79 1.28 16.17 8.26
C SER A 79 -0.11 16.60 7.83
N LYS A 80 -0.99 16.90 8.79
CA LYS A 80 -2.32 17.43 8.52
C LYS A 80 -2.28 18.74 7.72
N SER A 81 -1.27 19.59 7.97
CA SER A 81 -1.09 20.86 7.23
C SER A 81 -0.65 20.67 5.78
N LYS A 82 -0.20 19.47 5.40
CA LYS A 82 0.19 19.10 4.04
C LYS A 82 -0.87 18.28 3.32
N TYR A 83 -1.96 17.95 3.99
CA TYR A 83 -3.08 17.16 3.44
C TYR A 83 -2.63 15.83 2.79
N ASN A 84 -1.57 15.23 3.33
CA ASN A 84 -0.96 13.99 2.84
C ASN A 84 -1.04 12.83 3.84
N VAL A 85 -1.93 12.94 4.82
CA VAL A 85 -2.16 11.91 5.84
C VAL A 85 -3.22 10.95 5.33
N GLN A 86 -2.93 9.65 5.39
CA GLN A 86 -3.95 8.62 5.28
C GLN A 86 -4.33 8.12 6.66
N THR A 87 -5.62 7.99 6.92
CA THR A 87 -6.13 7.47 8.18
C THR A 87 -6.09 5.94 8.17
N PRO A 88 -5.58 5.29 9.22
CA PRO A 88 -5.64 3.84 9.34
C PRO A 88 -7.08 3.29 9.24
N ASP A 89 -8.06 4.04 9.75
CA ASP A 89 -9.46 3.62 9.81
C ASP A 89 -10.02 3.27 8.42
N GLU A 90 -9.81 4.13 7.42
CA GLU A 90 -10.25 3.89 6.04
C GLU A 90 -9.59 2.65 5.42
N LEU A 91 -8.31 2.42 5.74
CA LEU A 91 -7.58 1.27 5.25
C LEU A 91 -8.02 -0.02 5.94
N VAL A 92 -8.30 0.04 7.23
CA VAL A 92 -8.83 -1.10 8.01
C VAL A 92 -10.22 -1.46 7.54
N GLU A 93 -11.10 -0.48 7.29
CA GLU A 93 -12.45 -0.73 6.76
C GLU A 93 -12.38 -1.40 5.38
N LYS A 94 -11.48 -0.95 4.51
CA LYS A 94 -11.38 -1.44 3.12
C LYS A 94 -10.63 -2.76 2.99
N TYR A 95 -9.54 -2.96 3.74
CA TYR A 95 -8.62 -4.08 3.54
C TYR A 95 -8.49 -5.00 4.77
N GLY A 96 -8.98 -4.59 5.92
CA GLY A 96 -8.82 -5.28 7.19
C GLY A 96 -7.52 -4.93 7.93
N ALA A 97 -7.55 -5.05 9.27
CA ALA A 97 -6.43 -4.70 10.15
C ALA A 97 -5.18 -5.54 9.87
N ASP A 98 -5.34 -6.84 9.62
CA ASP A 98 -4.22 -7.75 9.33
C ASP A 98 -3.50 -7.39 8.04
N THR A 99 -4.23 -6.95 7.01
CA THR A 99 -3.63 -6.46 5.77
C THR A 99 -2.79 -5.21 6.02
N LEU A 100 -3.30 -4.26 6.78
CA LEU A 100 -2.56 -3.05 7.13
C LEU A 100 -1.28 -3.38 7.91
N ARG A 101 -1.36 -4.23 8.95
CA ARG A 101 -0.21 -4.67 9.75
C ARG A 101 0.86 -5.34 8.90
N CYS A 102 0.48 -6.33 8.09
CA CYS A 102 1.39 -6.99 7.16
C CYS A 102 2.03 -6.00 6.19
N TYR A 103 1.25 -5.06 5.67
CA TYR A 103 1.73 -4.09 4.69
C TYR A 103 2.74 -3.12 5.30
N GLU A 104 2.51 -2.60 6.50
CA GLU A 104 3.47 -1.75 7.21
C GLU A 104 4.82 -2.43 7.39
N MET A 105 4.82 -3.72 7.76
CA MET A 105 6.05 -4.50 7.88
C MET A 105 6.68 -4.80 6.51
N PHE A 106 5.88 -5.04 5.47
CA PHE A 106 6.34 -5.35 4.12
C PHE A 106 6.99 -4.17 3.39
N LEU A 107 6.61 -2.92 3.67
CA LEU A 107 7.06 -1.71 2.96
C LEU A 107 8.59 -1.60 2.80
N GLY A 108 9.39 -2.23 3.68
CA GLY A 108 10.84 -2.26 3.58
C GLY A 108 11.54 -2.28 4.95
N PRO A 109 12.88 -2.18 5.01
CA PRO A 109 13.65 -2.26 6.25
C PRO A 109 13.25 -1.20 7.26
N LEU A 110 13.23 -1.53 8.56
CA LEU A 110 12.85 -0.61 9.66
C LEU A 110 13.76 0.62 9.75
N THR A 111 15.02 0.48 9.37
CA THR A 111 16.03 1.54 9.42
C THR A 111 15.89 2.62 8.36
N GLN A 112 15.08 2.37 7.32
CA GLN A 112 14.91 3.28 6.20
C GLN A 112 13.58 4.03 6.25
N SER A 113 13.58 5.26 5.77
CA SER A 113 12.35 6.01 5.50
C SER A 113 11.71 5.51 4.22
N LYS A 114 10.39 5.35 4.23
CA LYS A 114 9.63 4.73 3.13
C LYS A 114 8.47 5.60 2.72
N PRO A 115 8.27 5.82 1.40
CA PRO A 115 7.05 6.43 0.92
C PRO A 115 5.88 5.44 1.12
N TRP A 116 4.76 5.94 1.61
CA TRP A 116 3.51 5.19 1.60
C TRP A 116 2.99 5.10 0.16
N ASP A 117 2.66 3.89 -0.27
CA ASP A 117 2.01 3.63 -1.54
C ASP A 117 0.77 2.76 -1.34
N THR A 118 -0.41 3.34 -1.50
CA THR A 118 -1.68 2.63 -1.33
C THR A 118 -1.87 1.51 -2.35
N LYS A 119 -1.20 1.57 -3.51
CA LYS A 119 -1.31 0.52 -4.54
C LYS A 119 -0.70 -0.81 -4.07
N GLY A 120 0.37 -0.75 -3.27
CA GLY A 120 1.06 -1.94 -2.77
C GLY A 120 0.25 -2.76 -1.77
N ILE A 121 -0.71 -2.14 -1.05
CA ILE A 121 -1.51 -2.83 -0.03
C ILE A 121 -2.39 -3.95 -0.62
N SER A 122 -2.85 -3.78 -1.86
CA SER A 122 -3.66 -4.78 -2.55
C SER A 122 -2.92 -6.10 -2.77
N GLY A 123 -1.59 -6.06 -2.97
CA GLY A 123 -0.75 -7.25 -3.09
C GLY A 123 -0.74 -8.07 -1.80
N VAL A 124 -0.60 -7.39 -0.65
CA VAL A 124 -0.66 -8.04 0.66
C VAL A 124 -2.06 -8.58 0.96
N HIS A 125 -3.10 -7.82 0.64
CA HIS A 125 -4.49 -8.29 0.78
C HIS A 125 -4.74 -9.58 -0.03
N ASN A 126 -4.29 -9.62 -1.27
CA ASN A 126 -4.40 -10.81 -2.11
C ASN A 126 -3.61 -12.00 -1.57
N PHE A 127 -2.42 -11.76 -1.00
CA PHE A 127 -1.63 -12.79 -0.31
C PHE A 127 -2.42 -13.41 0.84
N LEU A 128 -2.97 -12.60 1.75
CA LEU A 128 -3.74 -13.10 2.89
C LEU A 128 -4.99 -13.87 2.43
N ARG A 129 -5.68 -13.41 1.40
CA ARG A 129 -6.81 -14.14 0.79
C ARG A 129 -6.39 -15.49 0.20
N LYS A 130 -5.23 -15.55 -0.47
CA LYS A 130 -4.69 -16.83 -0.97
C LYS A 130 -4.39 -17.77 0.18
N PHE A 131 -3.76 -17.27 1.25
CA PHE A 131 -3.44 -18.06 2.44
C PHE A 131 -4.71 -18.64 3.09
N THR A 132 -5.76 -17.82 3.30
CA THR A 132 -7.05 -18.29 3.83
C THR A 132 -7.67 -19.38 2.95
N ARG A 133 -7.59 -19.23 1.63
CA ARG A 133 -8.12 -20.23 0.70
C ARG A 133 -7.35 -21.55 0.80
N LEU A 134 -6.01 -21.49 0.87
CA LEU A 134 -5.20 -22.71 1.10
C LEU A 134 -5.55 -23.41 2.40
N ALA A 135 -5.71 -22.64 3.49
CA ALA A 135 -6.10 -23.20 4.79
C ALA A 135 -7.48 -23.84 4.74
N GLY A 136 -8.45 -23.19 4.08
CA GLY A 136 -9.81 -23.73 3.93
C GLY A 136 -9.93 -24.95 3.02
N ALA A 137 -8.95 -25.17 2.14
CA ALA A 137 -8.87 -26.32 1.25
C ALA A 137 -7.91 -27.42 1.73
N SER A 138 -7.31 -27.26 2.93
CA SER A 138 -6.32 -28.22 3.45
C SER A 138 -6.96 -29.53 3.88
N GLU A 139 -6.23 -30.61 3.70
CA GLU A 139 -6.65 -31.96 4.04
C GLU A 139 -5.87 -32.51 5.24
N ASP A 140 -6.50 -33.37 6.04
CA ASP A 140 -5.86 -34.06 7.18
C ASP A 140 -5.19 -35.36 6.70
N VAL A 141 -4.17 -35.21 5.87
CA VAL A 141 -3.34 -36.28 5.34
C VAL A 141 -1.86 -35.98 5.58
N PRO A 142 -0.97 -36.97 5.49
CA PRO A 142 0.48 -36.71 5.61
C PRO A 142 0.98 -35.79 4.50
N PRO A 143 1.83 -34.80 4.83
CA PRO A 143 2.35 -33.85 3.85
C PRO A 143 3.31 -34.55 2.86
N SER A 144 3.28 -34.07 1.62
CA SER A 144 4.20 -34.53 0.59
C SER A 144 5.61 -34.03 0.87
N LYS A 145 6.63 -34.69 0.26
CA LYS A 145 8.02 -34.23 0.35
C LYS A 145 8.21 -32.83 -0.24
N ALA A 146 7.47 -32.47 -1.28
CA ALA A 146 7.51 -31.15 -1.89
C ALA A 146 6.97 -30.09 -0.93
N GLU A 147 5.83 -30.34 -0.31
CA GLU A 147 5.24 -29.46 0.70
C GLU A 147 6.16 -29.26 1.91
N LEU A 148 6.70 -30.35 2.48
CA LEU A 148 7.64 -30.28 3.60
C LEU A 148 8.89 -29.47 3.24
N ARG A 149 9.40 -29.58 2.02
CA ARG A 149 10.55 -28.81 1.55
C ARG A 149 10.23 -27.30 1.58
N ILE A 150 9.10 -26.88 1.02
CA ILE A 150 8.67 -25.47 1.01
C ILE A 150 8.53 -24.95 2.43
N VAL A 151 7.85 -25.71 3.29
CA VAL A 151 7.61 -25.32 4.70
C VAL A 151 8.93 -25.17 5.46
N HIS A 152 9.85 -26.14 5.37
CA HIS A 152 11.12 -26.08 6.10
C HIS A 152 12.05 -24.96 5.57
N GLN A 153 12.10 -24.73 4.27
CA GLN A 153 12.83 -23.60 3.69
C GLN A 153 12.26 -22.26 4.16
N THR A 154 10.95 -22.17 4.27
CA THR A 154 10.29 -20.96 4.78
C THR A 154 10.58 -20.75 6.26
N ILE A 155 10.54 -21.80 7.10
CA ILE A 155 10.89 -21.71 8.52
C ILE A 155 12.31 -21.20 8.69
N GLU A 156 13.27 -21.80 7.99
CA GLU A 156 14.69 -21.39 8.03
C GLU A 156 14.86 -19.92 7.65
N LYS A 157 14.26 -19.53 6.51
CA LYS A 157 14.34 -18.15 6.01
C LYS A 157 13.72 -17.15 6.97
N VAL A 158 12.53 -17.43 7.47
CA VAL A 158 11.80 -16.54 8.40
C VAL A 158 12.55 -16.41 9.72
N THR A 159 13.06 -17.52 10.28
CA THR A 159 13.84 -17.51 11.53
C THR A 159 15.07 -16.61 11.37
N SER A 160 15.86 -16.82 10.33
CA SER A 160 17.04 -15.99 10.05
C SER A 160 16.71 -14.51 9.83
N ASP A 161 15.59 -14.20 9.17
CA ASP A 161 15.17 -12.83 8.93
C ASP A 161 14.68 -12.13 10.22
N LEU A 162 13.98 -12.85 11.09
CA LEU A 162 13.54 -12.34 12.40
C LEU A 162 14.72 -12.00 13.30
N GLU A 163 15.75 -12.84 13.37
CA GLU A 163 16.99 -12.58 14.13
C GLU A 163 17.67 -11.27 13.69
N ARG A 164 17.55 -10.91 12.43
CA ARG A 164 18.10 -9.67 11.85
C ARG A 164 17.12 -8.51 11.81
N SER A 165 15.92 -8.67 12.38
CA SER A 165 14.83 -7.67 12.31
C SER A 165 14.45 -7.28 10.86
N ALA A 166 14.63 -8.19 9.91
CA ALA A 166 14.29 -8.00 8.50
C ALA A 166 12.82 -8.38 8.21
N PHE A 167 11.88 -7.73 8.90
CA PHE A 167 10.47 -8.08 8.86
C PHE A 167 9.83 -8.02 7.47
N ASN A 168 10.33 -7.16 6.61
CA ASN A 168 9.84 -7.05 5.23
C ASN A 168 10.15 -8.30 4.39
N THR A 169 11.29 -8.93 4.62
CA THR A 169 11.65 -10.16 3.91
C THR A 169 10.93 -11.38 4.48
N VAL A 170 10.51 -11.36 5.75
CA VAL A 170 9.61 -12.38 6.33
C VAL A 170 8.28 -12.42 5.56
N VAL A 171 7.65 -11.25 5.36
CA VAL A 171 6.39 -11.19 4.60
C VAL A 171 6.58 -11.70 3.17
N SER A 172 7.69 -11.32 2.51
CA SER A 172 8.02 -11.83 1.17
C SER A 172 8.20 -13.34 1.15
N ALA A 173 8.89 -13.93 2.15
CA ALA A 173 9.09 -15.37 2.25
C ALA A 173 7.76 -16.11 2.41
N LEU A 174 6.85 -15.60 3.23
CA LEU A 174 5.51 -16.15 3.37
C LEU A 174 4.68 -16.04 2.08
N MET A 175 4.79 -14.93 1.34
CA MET A 175 4.15 -14.79 0.03
C MET A 175 4.66 -15.81 -1.00
N ILE A 176 5.97 -16.05 -1.03
CA ILE A 176 6.61 -17.04 -1.91
C ILE A 176 6.09 -18.43 -1.54
N ALA A 177 6.14 -18.80 -0.26
CA ALA A 177 5.67 -20.11 0.21
C ALA A 177 4.20 -20.36 -0.18
N VAL A 178 3.32 -19.37 -0.01
CA VAL A 178 1.91 -19.51 -0.38
C VAL A 178 1.73 -19.70 -1.90
N ASN A 179 2.52 -19.03 -2.72
CA ASN A 179 2.46 -19.22 -4.17
C ASN A 179 2.96 -20.62 -4.54
N GLU A 180 4.13 -21.05 -4.03
CA GLU A 180 4.70 -22.38 -4.29
C GLU A 180 3.77 -23.51 -3.82
N LEU A 181 3.14 -23.37 -2.64
CA LEU A 181 2.16 -24.34 -2.16
C LEU A 181 0.89 -24.38 -3.02
N ASN A 182 0.44 -23.23 -3.52
CA ASN A 182 -0.73 -23.15 -4.39
C ASN A 182 -0.46 -23.76 -5.79
N ASP A 183 0.80 -23.83 -6.19
CA ASP A 183 1.22 -24.38 -7.47
C ASP A 183 1.49 -25.90 -7.40
N LEU A 184 1.39 -26.54 -6.22
CA LEU A 184 1.45 -27.99 -6.08
C LEU A 184 0.18 -28.62 -6.62
N ASP A 185 0.33 -29.77 -7.32
CA ASP A 185 -0.79 -30.55 -7.87
C ASP A 185 -1.69 -31.16 -6.80
N ASN A 186 -1.19 -31.29 -5.56
CA ASN A 186 -1.92 -31.85 -4.44
C ASN A 186 -2.42 -30.76 -3.49
N ALA A 187 -3.55 -31.01 -2.83
CA ALA A 187 -4.05 -30.14 -1.76
C ALA A 187 -2.98 -29.99 -0.66
N CYS A 188 -2.88 -28.78 -0.10
CA CYS A 188 -2.05 -28.54 1.08
C CYS A 188 -2.58 -29.33 2.26
N THR A 189 -1.70 -29.74 3.17
CA THR A 189 -2.09 -30.48 4.36
C THR A 189 -2.21 -29.57 5.56
N PHE A 190 -3.10 -29.93 6.50
CA PHE A 190 -3.26 -29.18 7.75
C PHE A 190 -1.94 -29.15 8.55
N SER A 191 -1.23 -30.27 8.61
CA SER A 191 0.05 -30.38 9.32
C SER A 191 1.17 -29.58 8.65
N GLY A 192 1.17 -29.44 7.32
CA GLY A 192 2.11 -28.59 6.58
C GLY A 192 1.84 -27.10 6.73
N LEU A 193 0.57 -26.70 6.78
CA LEU A 193 0.20 -25.27 6.93
C LEU A 193 0.37 -24.73 8.35
N ARG A 194 0.21 -25.58 9.38
CA ARG A 194 0.30 -25.17 10.78
C ARG A 194 1.55 -24.35 11.14
N PRO A 195 2.78 -24.74 10.73
CA PRO A 195 3.95 -23.92 10.98
C PRO A 195 3.86 -22.52 10.33
N LEU A 196 3.31 -22.43 9.13
CA LEU A 196 3.16 -21.15 8.42
C LEU A 196 2.14 -20.24 9.09
N VAL A 197 1.04 -20.79 9.63
CA VAL A 197 0.08 -20.06 10.48
C VAL A 197 0.80 -19.49 11.71
N THR A 198 1.63 -20.30 12.38
CA THR A 198 2.41 -19.83 13.53
C THR A 198 3.35 -18.68 13.16
N LEU A 199 4.05 -18.77 12.03
CA LEU A 199 4.95 -17.72 11.55
C LEU A 199 4.19 -16.45 11.11
N LEU A 200 2.97 -16.58 10.59
CA LEU A 200 2.12 -15.48 10.18
C LEU A 200 1.46 -14.75 11.37
N SER A 201 1.23 -15.43 12.49
CA SER A 201 0.44 -14.90 13.61
C SER A 201 0.88 -13.54 14.15
N PRO A 202 2.18 -13.17 14.23
CA PRO A 202 2.57 -11.82 14.67
C PRO A 202 2.19 -10.72 13.67
N TYR A 203 2.05 -11.07 12.40
CA TYR A 203 1.74 -10.13 11.30
C TYR A 203 0.24 -10.01 11.07
N ALA A 204 -0.50 -11.10 11.16
CA ALA A 204 -1.93 -11.20 10.89
C ALA A 204 -2.64 -12.00 11.99
N PRO A 205 -2.74 -11.45 13.23
CA PRO A 205 -3.22 -12.18 14.41
C PRO A 205 -4.70 -12.53 14.37
N HIS A 206 -5.51 -11.86 13.56
CA HIS A 206 -6.95 -12.18 13.47
C HIS A 206 -7.23 -13.28 12.46
N LEU A 207 -6.30 -13.49 11.53
CA LEU A 207 -6.43 -14.51 10.49
C LEU A 207 -5.80 -15.84 10.90
N ALA A 208 -4.74 -15.82 11.72
CA ALA A 208 -3.91 -16.97 12.09
C ALA A 208 -4.43 -17.80 13.28
#